data_ec09bb1741ad4383a8eecb0808f9a341
#
_entry.id   ec09bb1741ad4383a8eecb0808f9a341
#
_cell.length_a   1.000
_cell.length_b   1.000
_cell.length_c   1.000
_cell.angle_alpha   90.00
_cell.angle_beta   90.00
_cell.angle_gamma   90.00
#
_symmetry.space_group_name_H-M   'P 1'
#
loop_
_entity.id
_entity.type
_entity.pdbx_description
1 polymer ?
#
loop_
_entity_poly.entity_id
_entity_poly.type
_entity_poly.pdbx_seq_one_letter_code
_entity_poly.pdbx_strand_id
1 'polypeptide(L)' 'MPDTALRASEAARRLQMPTKELLRLVQTKQIRYIMIDGIAHVPEDAVEEFRSRIKS' A
#
# COMPACT_ATOMS: atom_id res chain seq x y z
N MET A 1 14.57 -12.57 2.12
CA MET A 1 13.57 -12.60 1.07
C MET A 1 13.25 -11.21 0.59
N PRO A 2 13.19 -11.03 -0.69
CA PRO A 2 12.80 -9.72 -1.20
C PRO A 2 11.34 -9.46 -0.88
N ASP A 3 11.05 -8.23 -0.57
CA ASP A 3 9.67 -7.83 -0.32
C ASP A 3 8.90 -7.83 -1.62
N THR A 4 7.69 -8.32 -1.56
CA THR A 4 6.82 -8.28 -2.71
C THR A 4 6.18 -6.90 -2.77
N ALA A 5 6.37 -6.23 -3.89
CA ALA A 5 5.75 -4.92 -4.10
C ALA A 5 4.40 -5.14 -4.75
N LEU A 6 3.35 -4.75 -4.07
CA LEU A 6 1.99 -4.95 -4.52
C LEU A 6 1.49 -3.73 -5.28
N ARG A 7 0.71 -3.97 -6.33
CA ARG A 7 0.06 -2.87 -7.01
C ARG A 7 -0.98 -2.25 -6.08
N ALA A 8 -1.32 -1.00 -6.35
CA ALA A 8 -2.28 -0.30 -5.50
C ALA A 8 -3.57 -1.08 -5.32
N SER A 9 -4.08 -1.68 -6.40
CA SER A 9 -5.31 -2.45 -6.32
C SER A 9 -5.17 -3.65 -5.39
N GLU A 10 -4.03 -4.32 -5.45
CA GLU A 10 -3.80 -5.49 -4.61
C GLU A 10 -3.61 -5.07 -3.14
N ALA A 11 -2.87 -4.01 -2.91
CA ALA A 11 -2.67 -3.50 -1.55
C ALA A 11 -4.00 -3.07 -0.94
N ALA A 12 -4.83 -2.40 -1.74
CA ALA A 12 -6.14 -1.97 -1.28
C ALA A 12 -6.99 -3.17 -0.87
N ARG A 13 -6.92 -4.23 -1.66
CA ARG A 13 -7.66 -5.44 -1.35
C ARG A 13 -7.23 -6.03 -0.02
N ARG A 14 -5.93 -6.04 0.24
CA ARG A 14 -5.41 -6.56 1.49
C ARG A 14 -5.83 -5.73 2.69
N LEU A 15 -6.01 -4.44 2.46
CA LEU A 15 -6.45 -3.52 3.52
C LEU A 15 -7.96 -3.36 3.56
N GLN A 16 -8.67 -4.07 2.68
CA GLN A 16 -10.12 -4.06 2.61
C GLN A 16 -10.67 -2.66 2.40
N MET A 17 -10.08 -1.96 1.46
CA MET A 17 -10.50 -0.62 1.11
C MET A 17 -10.52 -0.45 -0.41
N PRO A 18 -11.25 0.53 -0.92
CA PRO A 18 -11.25 0.79 -2.36
C PRO A 18 -9.86 1.25 -2.84
N THR A 19 -9.53 0.91 -4.08
CA THR A 19 -8.26 1.34 -4.66
C THR A 19 -8.10 2.86 -4.58
N LYS A 20 -9.19 3.57 -4.80
CA LYS A 20 -9.19 5.03 -4.74
C LYS A 20 -8.69 5.52 -3.38
N GLU A 21 -9.12 4.86 -2.33
CA GLU A 21 -8.71 5.22 -0.98
C GLU A 21 -7.22 4.98 -0.77
N LEU A 22 -6.74 3.84 -1.27
CA LEU A 22 -5.33 3.54 -1.15
C LEU A 22 -4.48 4.54 -1.91
N LEU A 23 -4.92 4.94 -3.10
CA LEU A 23 -4.19 5.92 -3.88
C LEU A 23 -4.10 7.25 -3.15
N ARG A 24 -5.13 7.58 -2.40
CA ARG A 24 -5.11 8.79 -1.58
C ARG A 24 -4.03 8.68 -0.50
N LEU A 25 -3.92 7.52 0.13
CA LEU A 25 -2.90 7.29 1.14
C LEU A 25 -1.50 7.46 0.56
N VAL A 26 -1.31 6.98 -0.67
CA VAL A 26 -0.03 7.12 -1.36
C VAL A 26 0.25 8.59 -1.65
N GLN A 27 -0.76 9.31 -2.14
CA GLN A 27 -0.58 10.72 -2.49
C GLN A 27 -0.28 11.59 -1.29
N THR A 28 -0.84 11.26 -0.15
CA THR A 28 -0.62 12.00 1.08
C THR A 28 0.55 11.46 1.89
N LYS A 29 1.22 10.45 1.35
CA LYS A 29 2.39 9.83 1.98
C LYS A 29 2.10 9.25 3.36
N GLN A 30 0.89 8.75 3.53
CA GLN A 30 0.51 8.11 4.77
C GLN A 30 0.87 6.64 4.79
N ILE A 31 1.22 6.08 3.63
CA ILE A 31 1.65 4.70 3.53
C ILE A 31 2.92 4.67 2.69
N ARG A 32 3.86 3.82 3.05
CA ARG A 32 5.10 3.70 2.30
C ARG A 32 4.81 3.13 0.93
N TYR A 33 5.47 3.65 -0.08
CA TYR A 33 5.29 3.16 -1.44
C TYR A 33 6.58 3.31 -2.22
N ILE A 34 6.66 2.57 -3.32
CA ILE A 34 7.79 2.69 -4.24
C ILE A 34 7.24 2.82 -5.65
N MET A 35 8.00 3.52 -6.49
CA MET A 35 7.60 3.69 -7.89
C MET A 35 8.35 2.68 -8.74
N ILE A 36 7.62 1.91 -9.52
CA ILE A 36 8.20 0.97 -10.47
C ILE A 36 7.59 1.27 -11.82
N ASP A 37 8.44 1.66 -12.76
CA ASP A 37 7.99 2.03 -14.11
C ASP A 37 6.88 3.07 -14.09
N GLY A 38 7.02 4.05 -13.19
CA GLY A 38 6.04 5.11 -13.10
C GLY A 38 4.73 4.72 -12.42
N ILE A 39 4.66 3.53 -11.88
CA ILE A 39 3.45 3.03 -11.21
C ILE A 39 3.73 2.84 -9.73
N ALA A 40 2.86 3.37 -8.89
CA ALA A 40 3.03 3.25 -7.46
C ALA A 40 2.75 1.82 -7.00
N HIS A 41 3.66 1.30 -6.18
CA HIS A 41 3.54 -0.02 -5.59
C HIS A 41 3.72 0.10 -4.09
N VAL A 42 3.04 -0.75 -3.35
CA VAL A 42 3.13 -0.76 -1.89
C VAL A 42 3.75 -2.09 -1.47
N PRO A 43 4.91 -2.07 -0.79
CA PRO A 43 5.51 -3.32 -0.32
C PRO A 43 4.62 -4.02 0.69
N GLU A 44 4.72 -5.33 0.75
CA GLU A 44 3.89 -6.11 1.67
C GLU A 44 4.08 -5.68 3.12
N ASP A 45 5.32 -5.41 3.52
CA ASP A 45 5.55 -5.00 4.89
C ASP A 45 4.93 -3.64 5.20
N ALA A 46 4.83 -2.77 4.19
CA ALA A 46 4.16 -1.48 4.38
C ALA A 46 2.66 -1.68 4.58
N VAL A 47 2.09 -2.65 3.87
CA VAL A 47 0.68 -2.99 4.04
C VAL A 47 0.44 -3.52 5.45
N GLU A 48 1.31 -4.40 5.91
CA GLU A 48 1.17 -4.96 7.25
C GLU A 48 1.33 -3.90 8.33
N GLU A 49 2.28 -3.01 8.13
CA GLU A 49 2.50 -1.90 9.04
C GLU A 49 1.25 -1.04 9.18
N PHE A 50 0.69 -0.67 8.04
CA PHE A 50 -0.48 0.19 8.03
C PHE A 50 -1.68 -0.52 8.64
N ARG A 51 -1.83 -1.79 8.28
CA ARG A 51 -2.92 -2.59 8.81
C ARG A 51 -2.85 -2.69 10.33
N SER A 52 -1.64 -2.85 10.85
CA SER A 52 -1.41 -2.93 12.27
C SER A 52 -1.83 -1.64 12.98
N ARG A 53 -1.55 -0.52 12.34
CA ARG A 53 -1.89 0.78 12.92
C ARG A 53 -3.37 1.01 13.02
N ILE A 54 -4.11 0.66 11.97
CA ILE A 54 -5.54 0.92 11.99
C ILE A 54 -6.29 -0.07 12.87
N LYS A 55 -5.62 -1.13 13.27
CA LYS A 55 -6.23 -2.11 14.14
C LYS A 55 -6.04 -1.81 15.63
N SER A 56 -5.11 -0.96 15.94
CA SER A 56 -4.84 -0.66 17.35
C SER A 56 -5.82 0.30 17.99
#